data_b5c18e381361c216f375828c1e7f83ae
#
_entry.id   b5c18e381361c216f375828c1e7f83ae
#
_cell.length_a   1.000
_cell.length_b   1.000
_cell.length_c   1.000
_cell.angle_alpha   90.00
_cell.angle_beta   90.00
_cell.angle_gamma   90.00
#
_symmetry.space_group_name_H-M   'P 1'
#
loop_
_entity.id
_entity.type
_entity.pdbx_description
1 polymer ?
#
loop_
_entity_poly.entity_id
_entity_poly.type
_entity_poly.pdbx_seq_one_letter_code
_entity_poly.pdbx_strand_id
1 'polypeptide(L)'
;VQLPESSLMFAKFSPDGTRVAYVSGNNIYVEHVSDGKVVQLTRDGSNTIVNGTFDWVYEEEFSCRDGFRWSPDGKYIAYGQSDTEGTGWFDIINNVDSLYPKILCFPYPKAGTTNSAVKVGYVAASGGETTWIDLPGDPRQNYIMRMDFIPESNDLFIQQMNRPQNTNKVWIATIGGGAPKNILTETDAAWVETNDQVTWLKNNTYFTWQSERSGWRHLYRVSRDGKDVQ
;
A
#
# COMPACT_ATOMS: atom_id res chain seq x y z
N VAL A 1 -14.85 15.17 14.78
CA VAL A 1 -15.78 14.15 14.27
C VAL A 1 -15.93 13.07 15.33
N GLN A 2 -17.12 12.90 15.91
CA GLN A 2 -17.43 11.78 16.79
C GLN A 2 -17.82 10.55 15.92
N LEU A 3 -16.89 10.01 15.18
CA LEU A 3 -17.06 8.67 14.64
C LEU A 3 -16.71 7.67 15.75
N PRO A 4 -17.38 6.52 15.84
CA PRO A 4 -16.99 5.48 16.78
C PRO A 4 -15.50 5.17 16.62
N GLU A 5 -14.72 5.23 17.69
CA GLU A 5 -13.25 5.05 17.67
C GLU A 5 -12.80 3.81 16.89
N SER A 6 -13.58 2.73 16.94
CA SER A 6 -13.33 1.49 16.22
C SER A 6 -13.50 1.56 14.70
N SER A 7 -14.04 2.66 14.15
CA SER A 7 -14.31 2.77 12.70
C SER A 7 -13.26 3.58 11.93
N LEU A 8 -12.35 4.25 12.63
CA LEU A 8 -11.28 5.05 12.01
C LEU A 8 -9.97 4.29 12.04
N MET A 9 -9.30 4.17 10.88
CA MET A 9 -8.04 3.48 10.76
C MET A 9 -6.96 4.39 10.17
N PHE A 10 -5.74 4.26 10.67
CA PHE A 10 -4.50 4.85 10.11
C PHE A 10 -4.52 6.37 9.99
N ALA A 11 -5.11 7.07 10.95
CA ALA A 11 -5.15 8.52 10.95
C ALA A 11 -3.74 9.14 10.85
N LYS A 12 -3.53 10.02 9.85
CA LYS A 12 -2.25 10.68 9.56
C LYS A 12 -2.46 12.15 9.26
N PHE A 13 -1.68 13.00 9.91
CA PHE A 13 -1.62 14.41 9.55
C PHE A 13 -1.01 14.61 8.15
N SER A 14 -1.52 15.62 7.44
CA SER A 14 -0.82 16.16 6.27
C SER A 14 0.54 16.73 6.68
N PRO A 15 1.52 16.86 5.75
CA PRO A 15 2.84 17.38 6.08
C PRO A 15 2.84 18.76 6.74
N ASP A 16 1.85 19.61 6.43
CA ASP A 16 1.65 20.94 7.00
C ASP A 16 0.84 20.95 8.31
N GLY A 17 0.34 19.77 8.77
CA GLY A 17 -0.44 19.62 9.99
C GLY A 17 -1.87 20.20 9.94
N THR A 18 -2.33 20.68 8.78
CA THR A 18 -3.64 21.37 8.67
C THR A 18 -4.80 20.41 8.42
N ARG A 19 -4.53 19.18 8.01
CA ARG A 19 -5.52 18.15 7.68
C ARG A 19 -5.12 16.81 8.28
N VAL A 20 -6.11 15.92 8.43
CA VAL A 20 -5.92 14.52 8.83
C VAL A 20 -6.59 13.63 7.78
N ALA A 21 -5.88 12.65 7.25
CA ALA A 21 -6.45 11.60 6.43
C ALA A 21 -6.63 10.33 7.25
N TYR A 22 -7.69 9.57 6.96
CA TYR A 22 -8.00 8.30 7.62
C TYR A 22 -8.85 7.40 6.72
N VAL A 23 -8.93 6.12 7.06
CA VAL A 23 -9.82 5.16 6.42
C VAL A 23 -11.02 4.90 7.33
N SER A 24 -12.22 4.88 6.77
CA SER A 24 -13.45 4.46 7.44
C SER A 24 -14.39 3.80 6.44
N GLY A 25 -14.99 2.66 6.79
CA GLY A 25 -15.92 1.95 5.90
C GLY A 25 -15.31 1.63 4.54
N ASN A 26 -14.03 1.23 4.50
CA ASN A 26 -13.27 0.91 3.28
C ASN A 26 -13.12 2.09 2.29
N ASN A 27 -13.27 3.32 2.78
CA ASN A 27 -13.04 4.54 2.02
C ASN A 27 -12.08 5.49 2.73
N ILE A 28 -11.42 6.34 1.94
CA ILE A 28 -10.45 7.33 2.41
C ILE A 28 -11.13 8.68 2.56
N TYR A 29 -10.85 9.35 3.67
CA TYR A 29 -11.35 10.68 4.01
C TYR A 29 -10.20 11.61 4.38
N VAL A 30 -10.39 12.89 4.13
CA VAL A 30 -9.53 13.98 4.61
C VAL A 30 -10.39 14.96 5.39
N GLU A 31 -9.95 15.31 6.58
CA GLU A 31 -10.63 16.26 7.46
C GLU A 31 -9.72 17.46 7.74
N HIS A 32 -10.27 18.66 7.66
CA HIS A 32 -9.60 19.90 8.04
C HIS A 32 -9.61 20.07 9.56
N VAL A 33 -8.43 20.27 10.15
CA VAL A 33 -8.29 20.40 11.62
C VAL A 33 -8.99 21.66 12.15
N SER A 34 -9.00 22.74 11.35
CA SER A 34 -9.50 24.05 11.80
C SER A 34 -11.03 24.14 11.92
N ASP A 35 -11.77 23.48 11.03
CA ASP A 35 -13.24 23.61 10.93
C ASP A 35 -13.97 22.27 10.90
N GLY A 36 -13.24 21.15 10.95
CA GLY A 36 -13.80 19.80 10.91
C GLY A 36 -14.46 19.42 9.58
N LYS A 37 -14.20 20.20 8.51
CA LYS A 37 -14.75 19.89 7.18
C LYS A 37 -14.15 18.60 6.65
N VAL A 38 -15.00 17.64 6.29
CA VAL A 38 -14.62 16.33 5.77
C VAL A 38 -14.79 16.27 4.25
N VAL A 39 -13.77 15.79 3.57
CA VAL A 39 -13.78 15.45 2.14
C VAL A 39 -13.63 13.94 2.01
N GLN A 40 -14.61 13.28 1.40
CA GLN A 40 -14.52 11.86 1.05
C GLN A 40 -13.80 11.72 -0.29
N LEU A 41 -12.66 11.01 -0.30
CA LEU A 41 -11.81 10.85 -1.48
C LEU A 41 -12.23 9.67 -2.35
N THR A 42 -12.60 8.54 -1.73
CA THR A 42 -13.06 7.33 -2.44
C THR A 42 -14.51 7.01 -2.05
N ARG A 43 -15.30 6.40 -2.95
CA ARG A 43 -16.73 6.14 -2.74
C ARG A 43 -17.17 4.72 -3.10
N ASP A 44 -16.27 3.92 -3.59
CA ASP A 44 -16.51 2.56 -4.07
C ASP A 44 -16.20 1.48 -3.01
N GLY A 45 -15.79 1.90 -1.82
CA GLY A 45 -15.56 1.02 -0.69
C GLY A 45 -16.81 0.19 -0.37
N SER A 46 -16.63 -1.13 -0.25
CA SER A 46 -17.69 -2.12 -0.03
C SER A 46 -17.14 -3.30 0.79
N ASN A 47 -17.90 -4.38 0.89
CA ASN A 47 -17.42 -5.61 1.52
C ASN A 47 -16.31 -6.31 0.72
N THR A 48 -16.15 -5.96 -0.56
CA THR A 48 -15.14 -6.56 -1.44
C THR A 48 -14.12 -5.55 -1.95
N ILE A 49 -14.47 -4.27 -2.04
CA ILE A 49 -13.56 -3.20 -2.44
C ILE A 49 -13.04 -2.47 -1.19
N VAL A 50 -11.74 -2.48 -1.02
CA VAL A 50 -11.07 -1.91 0.15
C VAL A 50 -10.05 -0.87 -0.30
N ASN A 51 -10.23 0.40 0.13
CA ASN A 51 -9.37 1.52 -0.23
C ASN A 51 -8.53 1.98 0.97
N GLY A 52 -7.23 2.16 0.75
CA GLY A 52 -6.33 2.77 1.73
C GLY A 52 -5.98 1.88 2.93
N THR A 53 -6.44 0.65 2.92
CA THR A 53 -6.01 -0.46 3.77
C THR A 53 -5.91 -1.70 2.90
N PHE A 54 -5.46 -2.81 3.48
CA PHE A 54 -5.29 -4.05 2.74
C PHE A 54 -6.07 -5.19 3.41
N ASP A 55 -6.13 -6.33 2.73
CA ASP A 55 -6.77 -7.53 3.23
C ASP A 55 -5.89 -8.30 4.24
N TRP A 56 -6.40 -9.43 4.72
CA TRP A 56 -5.73 -10.27 5.71
C TRP A 56 -4.34 -10.76 5.25
N VAL A 57 -4.13 -11.04 3.96
CA VAL A 57 -2.84 -11.51 3.44
C VAL A 57 -1.75 -10.46 3.64
N TYR A 58 -2.06 -9.20 3.42
CA TYR A 58 -1.09 -8.12 3.62
C TYR A 58 -0.74 -7.92 5.09
N GLU A 59 -1.71 -8.08 5.99
CA GLU A 59 -1.47 -7.98 7.43
C GLU A 59 -0.53 -9.10 7.90
N GLU A 60 -0.80 -10.34 7.52
CA GLU A 60 -0.08 -11.51 8.01
C GLU A 60 1.24 -11.76 7.26
N GLU A 61 1.24 -11.72 5.92
CA GLU A 61 2.42 -12.06 5.11
C GLU A 61 3.41 -10.89 5.00
N PHE A 62 2.92 -9.66 4.94
CA PHE A 62 3.76 -8.49 4.67
C PHE A 62 3.81 -7.50 5.82
N SER A 63 3.17 -7.76 6.95
CA SER A 63 3.05 -6.82 8.09
C SER A 63 2.64 -5.42 7.62
N CYS A 64 1.75 -5.35 6.62
CA CYS A 64 1.33 -4.15 5.94
C CYS A 64 -0.18 -4.08 5.86
N ARG A 65 -0.79 -3.26 6.72
CA ARG A 65 -2.23 -3.02 6.69
C ARG A 65 -2.57 -1.59 6.30
N ASP A 66 -1.66 -0.67 6.60
CA ASP A 66 -1.76 0.75 6.30
C ASP A 66 -1.43 1.02 4.83
N GLY A 67 -2.46 1.24 4.02
CA GLY A 67 -2.40 1.26 2.56
C GLY A 67 -2.49 2.64 1.91
N PHE A 68 -2.27 3.76 2.62
CA PHE A 68 -2.24 5.07 1.99
C PHE A 68 -1.10 5.96 2.50
N ARG A 69 -0.70 6.94 1.70
CA ARG A 69 0.38 7.90 2.01
C ARG A 69 0.02 9.30 1.53
N TRP A 70 0.37 10.30 2.33
CA TRP A 70 0.38 11.70 1.91
C TRP A 70 1.56 11.98 0.99
N SER A 71 1.33 12.75 -0.08
CA SER A 71 2.46 13.33 -0.83
C SER A 71 3.21 14.34 0.05
N PRO A 72 4.53 14.51 -0.14
CA PRO A 72 5.33 15.45 0.65
C PRO A 72 4.84 16.90 0.61
N ASP A 73 4.20 17.32 -0.49
CA ASP A 73 3.59 18.63 -0.66
C ASP A 73 2.14 18.72 -0.11
N GLY A 74 1.60 17.62 0.43
CA GLY A 74 0.26 17.53 0.98
C GLY A 74 -0.89 17.66 -0.03
N LYS A 75 -0.62 17.62 -1.33
CA LYS A 75 -1.66 17.82 -2.36
C LYS A 75 -2.37 16.54 -2.76
N TYR A 76 -1.74 15.39 -2.56
CA TYR A 76 -2.25 14.10 -3.01
C TYR A 76 -2.23 13.06 -1.89
N ILE A 77 -3.13 12.09 -2.00
CA ILE A 77 -3.10 10.82 -1.29
C ILE A 77 -2.84 9.73 -2.32
N ALA A 78 -1.74 8.99 -2.17
CA ALA A 78 -1.53 7.73 -2.87
C ALA A 78 -2.05 6.58 -2.04
N TYR A 79 -2.67 5.58 -2.66
CA TYR A 79 -3.26 4.47 -1.92
C TYR A 79 -3.34 3.18 -2.74
N GLY A 80 -3.35 2.06 -2.01
CA GLY A 80 -3.69 0.75 -2.55
C GLY A 80 -5.20 0.52 -2.50
N GLN A 81 -5.73 -0.11 -3.54
CA GLN A 81 -7.07 -0.68 -3.54
C GLN A 81 -6.96 -2.19 -3.72
N SER A 82 -7.65 -2.93 -2.86
CA SER A 82 -7.82 -4.38 -2.99
C SER A 82 -9.26 -4.69 -3.37
N ASP A 83 -9.43 -5.54 -4.39
CA ASP A 83 -10.71 -6.15 -4.77
C ASP A 83 -10.67 -7.62 -4.40
N THR A 84 -11.44 -7.98 -3.36
CA THR A 84 -11.52 -9.33 -2.81
C THR A 84 -12.64 -10.17 -3.45
N GLU A 85 -13.27 -9.69 -4.50
CA GLU A 85 -14.32 -10.44 -5.20
C GLU A 85 -13.77 -11.78 -5.70
N GLY A 86 -14.50 -12.86 -5.44
CA GLY A 86 -14.09 -14.23 -5.79
C GLY A 86 -13.05 -14.85 -4.85
N THR A 87 -12.56 -14.13 -3.85
CA THR A 87 -11.73 -14.69 -2.77
C THR A 87 -12.61 -15.49 -1.81
N GLY A 88 -12.11 -16.64 -1.35
CA GLY A 88 -12.81 -17.45 -0.34
C GLY A 88 -12.92 -16.71 0.99
N TRP A 89 -13.95 -16.97 1.76
CA TRP A 89 -14.20 -16.40 3.08
C TRP A 89 -13.81 -17.40 4.19
N PHE A 90 -13.35 -16.85 5.30
CA PHE A 90 -12.99 -17.60 6.51
C PHE A 90 -13.72 -17.04 7.72
N ASP A 91 -14.21 -17.96 8.57
CA ASP A 91 -14.95 -17.61 9.79
C ASP A 91 -14.10 -17.85 11.03
N ILE A 92 -13.95 -16.82 11.87
CA ILE A 92 -13.40 -16.93 13.21
C ILE A 92 -14.54 -16.81 14.22
N ILE A 93 -14.59 -17.75 15.17
CA ILE A 93 -15.58 -17.73 16.23
C ILE A 93 -14.99 -16.97 17.43
N ASN A 94 -15.59 -15.82 17.74
CA ASN A 94 -15.27 -15.05 18.94
C ASN A 94 -16.16 -15.51 20.12
N ASN A 95 -15.56 -16.21 21.04
CA ASN A 95 -16.25 -16.78 22.22
C ASN A 95 -16.07 -15.96 23.50
N VAL A 96 -15.36 -14.81 23.45
CA VAL A 96 -14.91 -14.10 24.67
C VAL A 96 -15.63 -12.77 24.93
N ASP A 97 -16.13 -12.10 23.89
CA ASP A 97 -16.65 -10.73 24.01
C ASP A 97 -18.13 -10.66 24.40
N SER A 98 -18.84 -11.78 24.39
CA SER A 98 -20.28 -11.82 24.73
C SER A 98 -20.70 -13.21 25.19
N LEU A 99 -21.90 -13.30 25.84
CA LEU A 99 -22.47 -14.56 26.32
C LEU A 99 -22.69 -15.57 25.19
N TYR A 100 -23.06 -15.11 24.01
CA TYR A 100 -23.18 -15.93 22.80
C TYR A 100 -22.05 -15.62 21.83
N PRO A 101 -21.46 -16.64 21.17
CA PRO A 101 -20.37 -16.43 20.24
C PRO A 101 -20.79 -15.54 19.06
N LYS A 102 -19.85 -14.75 18.58
CA LYS A 102 -19.97 -13.95 17.34
C LYS A 102 -19.06 -14.55 16.28
N ILE A 103 -19.54 -14.59 15.04
CA ILE A 103 -18.74 -15.00 13.90
C ILE A 103 -18.15 -13.75 13.25
N LEU A 104 -16.81 -13.72 13.11
CA LEU A 104 -16.07 -12.74 12.32
C LEU A 104 -15.72 -13.41 10.99
N CYS A 105 -16.28 -12.88 9.91
CA CYS A 105 -16.07 -13.42 8.57
C CYS A 105 -15.28 -12.41 7.72
N PHE A 106 -14.24 -12.87 7.03
CA PHE A 106 -13.39 -12.02 6.19
C PHE A 106 -12.80 -12.78 5.00
N PRO A 107 -12.43 -12.07 3.90
CA PRO A 107 -11.79 -12.69 2.76
C PRO A 107 -10.43 -13.28 3.12
N TYR A 108 -10.24 -14.55 2.79
CA TYR A 108 -9.05 -15.31 3.12
C TYR A 108 -8.62 -16.20 1.93
N PRO A 109 -7.71 -15.73 1.09
CA PRO A 109 -7.23 -16.52 -0.04
C PRO A 109 -6.28 -17.62 0.46
N LYS A 110 -6.75 -18.85 0.52
CA LYS A 110 -5.89 -20.02 0.78
C LYS A 110 -4.95 -20.26 -0.39
N ALA A 111 -3.80 -20.90 -0.11
CA ALA A 111 -2.84 -21.27 -1.15
C ALA A 111 -3.52 -22.00 -2.32
N GLY A 112 -3.23 -21.57 -3.55
CA GLY A 112 -3.81 -22.11 -4.77
C GLY A 112 -5.22 -21.61 -5.12
N THR A 113 -5.88 -20.81 -4.27
CA THR A 113 -7.20 -20.23 -4.56
C THR A 113 -7.08 -18.81 -5.16
N THR A 114 -8.22 -18.21 -5.52
CA THR A 114 -8.28 -16.84 -6.03
C THR A 114 -7.75 -15.85 -5.00
N ASN A 115 -6.80 -15.01 -5.41
CA ASN A 115 -6.26 -13.92 -4.61
C ASN A 115 -7.02 -12.62 -4.88
N SER A 116 -6.92 -11.65 -3.97
CA SER A 116 -7.42 -10.29 -4.20
C SER A 116 -6.69 -9.64 -5.36
N ALA A 117 -7.41 -8.87 -6.18
CA ALA A 117 -6.77 -8.01 -7.16
C ALA A 117 -6.30 -6.73 -6.46
N VAL A 118 -5.06 -6.31 -6.71
CA VAL A 118 -4.49 -5.11 -6.10
C VAL A 118 -4.03 -4.12 -7.15
N LYS A 119 -4.27 -2.84 -6.90
CA LYS A 119 -3.77 -1.74 -7.73
C LYS A 119 -3.41 -0.53 -6.87
N VAL A 120 -2.57 0.34 -7.42
CA VAL A 120 -2.16 1.60 -6.78
C VAL A 120 -2.73 2.76 -7.57
N GLY A 121 -3.26 3.74 -6.86
CA GLY A 121 -3.72 4.99 -7.44
C GLY A 121 -3.38 6.19 -6.57
N TYR A 122 -3.67 7.37 -7.08
CA TYR A 122 -3.59 8.60 -6.32
C TYR A 122 -4.78 9.51 -6.62
N VAL A 123 -5.15 10.32 -5.66
CA VAL A 123 -6.25 11.28 -5.74
C VAL A 123 -5.83 12.59 -5.10
N ALA A 124 -6.34 13.72 -5.61
CA ALA A 124 -6.09 15.00 -4.96
C ALA A 124 -6.70 15.01 -3.55
N ALA A 125 -5.98 15.53 -2.57
CA ALA A 125 -6.44 15.62 -1.18
C ALA A 125 -7.66 16.56 -1.01
N SER A 126 -7.98 17.35 -2.02
CA SER A 126 -9.19 18.17 -2.13
C SER A 126 -10.39 17.44 -2.73
N GLY A 127 -10.21 16.16 -3.12
CA GLY A 127 -11.22 15.37 -3.84
C GLY A 127 -11.02 15.37 -5.34
N GLY A 128 -11.82 14.59 -6.04
CA GLY A 128 -11.75 14.38 -7.49
C GLY A 128 -11.65 12.90 -7.83
N GLU A 129 -11.35 12.62 -9.10
CA GLU A 129 -11.21 11.25 -9.59
C GLU A 129 -9.82 10.68 -9.25
N THR A 130 -9.78 9.37 -8.99
CA THR A 130 -8.53 8.64 -8.81
C THR A 130 -7.85 8.40 -10.14
N THR A 131 -6.57 8.72 -10.21
CA THR A 131 -5.70 8.30 -11.31
C THR A 131 -4.98 7.01 -10.92
N TRP A 132 -5.19 5.95 -11.69
CA TRP A 132 -4.56 4.65 -11.45
C TRP A 132 -3.19 4.59 -12.11
N ILE A 133 -2.22 4.00 -11.41
CA ILE A 133 -0.87 3.73 -11.92
C ILE A 133 -0.91 2.39 -12.65
N ASP A 134 -0.56 2.39 -13.92
CA ASP A 134 -0.55 1.20 -14.78
C ASP A 134 0.69 0.33 -14.49
N LEU A 135 0.66 -0.40 -13.37
CA LEU A 135 1.67 -1.41 -13.04
C LEU A 135 1.43 -2.66 -13.87
N PRO A 136 2.45 -3.20 -14.56
CA PRO A 136 2.27 -4.35 -15.43
C PRO A 136 1.99 -5.64 -14.64
N GLY A 137 1.25 -6.55 -15.29
CA GLY A 137 0.91 -7.88 -14.81
C GLY A 137 -0.54 -8.02 -14.36
N ASP A 138 -0.97 -9.26 -14.11
CA ASP A 138 -2.29 -9.55 -13.57
C ASP A 138 -2.35 -9.10 -12.10
N PRO A 139 -3.28 -8.21 -11.72
CA PRO A 139 -3.39 -7.70 -10.34
C PRO A 139 -3.68 -8.80 -9.31
N ARG A 140 -4.22 -9.96 -9.72
CA ARG A 140 -4.44 -11.11 -8.83
C ARG A 140 -3.20 -12.01 -8.68
N GLN A 141 -2.18 -11.79 -9.50
CA GLN A 141 -0.91 -12.53 -9.46
C GLN A 141 0.24 -11.68 -8.92
N ASN A 142 -0.07 -10.54 -8.34
CA ASN A 142 0.90 -9.63 -7.74
C ASN A 142 0.42 -9.12 -6.37
N TYR A 143 1.38 -8.73 -5.55
CA TYR A 143 1.18 -8.00 -4.29
C TYR A 143 1.87 -6.64 -4.38
N ILE A 144 1.29 -5.61 -3.78
CA ILE A 144 1.92 -4.30 -3.57
C ILE A 144 2.39 -4.26 -2.11
N MET A 145 3.57 -4.79 -1.86
CA MET A 145 4.08 -4.97 -0.50
C MET A 145 4.36 -3.66 0.21
N ARG A 146 4.93 -2.69 -0.50
CA ARG A 146 5.27 -1.36 0.02
C ARG A 146 5.01 -0.31 -1.03
N MET A 147 4.59 0.84 -0.53
CA MET A 147 4.38 2.04 -1.32
C MET A 147 4.65 3.26 -0.44
N ASP A 148 5.60 4.10 -0.84
CA ASP A 148 5.91 5.35 -0.16
C ASP A 148 6.31 6.43 -1.16
N PHE A 149 6.11 7.70 -0.80
CA PHE A 149 6.66 8.79 -1.56
C PHE A 149 8.18 8.89 -1.33
N ILE A 150 8.90 9.17 -2.39
CA ILE A 150 10.30 9.56 -2.29
C ILE A 150 10.35 10.94 -1.60
N PRO A 151 11.16 11.13 -0.55
CA PRO A 151 11.21 12.41 0.19
C PRO A 151 11.34 13.61 -0.75
N GLU A 152 10.64 14.70 -0.45
CA GLU A 152 10.68 15.97 -1.21
C GLU A 152 10.37 15.82 -2.71
N SER A 153 9.64 14.77 -3.09
CA SER A 153 9.32 14.44 -4.48
C SER A 153 7.88 13.94 -4.60
N ASN A 154 7.25 14.17 -5.75
CA ASN A 154 5.96 13.58 -6.09
C ASN A 154 6.10 12.23 -6.80
N ASP A 155 7.22 11.55 -6.62
CA ASP A 155 7.44 10.20 -7.11
C ASP A 155 7.12 9.17 -6.03
N LEU A 156 6.39 8.14 -6.43
CA LEU A 156 6.10 6.96 -5.61
C LEU A 156 7.13 5.87 -5.88
N PHE A 157 7.66 5.31 -4.81
CA PHE A 157 8.47 4.11 -4.78
C PHE A 157 7.57 2.94 -4.42
N ILE A 158 7.43 1.96 -5.31
CA ILE A 158 6.48 0.85 -5.17
C ILE A 158 7.22 -0.47 -5.28
N GLN A 159 7.03 -1.37 -4.31
CA GLN A 159 7.50 -2.75 -4.37
C GLN A 159 6.34 -3.66 -4.78
N GLN A 160 6.48 -4.29 -5.94
CA GLN A 160 5.53 -5.25 -6.48
C GLN A 160 6.14 -6.65 -6.49
N MET A 161 5.56 -7.55 -5.72
CA MET A 161 5.98 -8.95 -5.66
C MET A 161 5.03 -9.83 -6.45
N ASN A 162 5.55 -10.81 -7.17
CA ASN A 162 4.71 -11.81 -7.79
C ASN A 162 4.11 -12.76 -6.74
N ARG A 163 3.01 -13.44 -7.08
CA ARG A 163 2.32 -14.35 -6.16
C ARG A 163 3.17 -15.52 -5.66
N PRO A 164 4.09 -16.12 -6.44
CA PRO A 164 5.05 -17.10 -5.91
C PRO A 164 6.08 -16.53 -4.91
N GLN A 165 6.12 -15.22 -4.73
CA GLN A 165 7.01 -14.49 -3.80
C GLN A 165 8.51 -14.73 -4.07
N ASN A 166 8.86 -14.94 -5.31
CA ASN A 166 10.24 -15.15 -5.75
C ASN A 166 10.76 -14.08 -6.70
N THR A 167 9.98 -13.02 -6.93
CA THR A 167 10.36 -11.87 -7.75
C THR A 167 9.76 -10.61 -7.15
N ASN A 168 10.61 -9.68 -6.71
CA ASN A 168 10.24 -8.33 -6.27
C ASN A 168 10.70 -7.31 -7.30
N LYS A 169 9.76 -6.57 -7.88
CA LYS A 169 10.04 -5.47 -8.82
C LYS A 169 9.82 -4.13 -8.12
N VAL A 170 10.81 -3.26 -8.22
CA VAL A 170 10.76 -1.91 -7.68
C VAL A 170 10.46 -0.93 -8.81
N TRP A 171 9.42 -0.13 -8.60
CA TRP A 171 8.94 0.84 -9.57
C TRP A 171 9.03 2.26 -9.03
N ILE A 172 9.32 3.22 -9.90
CA ILE A 172 9.09 4.64 -9.62
C ILE A 172 7.98 5.13 -10.55
N ALA A 173 6.94 5.72 -9.95
CA ALA A 173 5.80 6.31 -10.63
C ALA A 173 5.65 7.78 -10.21
N THR A 174 5.66 8.70 -11.17
CA THR A 174 5.52 10.14 -10.91
C THR A 174 4.04 10.54 -10.93
N ILE A 175 3.57 11.27 -9.92
CA ILE A 175 2.21 11.85 -9.90
C ILE A 175 2.04 12.80 -11.10
N GLY A 176 1.00 12.57 -11.90
CA GLY A 176 0.78 13.32 -13.14
C GLY A 176 1.77 12.98 -14.26
N GLY A 177 2.65 11.99 -14.06
CA GLY A 177 3.64 11.54 -15.04
C GLY A 177 3.13 10.45 -15.98
N GLY A 178 4.06 9.89 -16.76
CA GLY A 178 3.81 8.78 -17.67
C GLY A 178 3.84 7.41 -17.00
N ALA A 179 4.13 6.37 -17.80
CA ALA A 179 4.22 4.99 -17.32
C ALA A 179 5.29 4.83 -16.21
N PRO A 180 5.03 3.98 -15.20
CA PRO A 180 6.00 3.69 -14.14
C PRO A 180 7.27 3.04 -14.71
N LYS A 181 8.40 3.33 -14.07
CA LYS A 181 9.70 2.79 -14.48
C LYS A 181 10.14 1.71 -13.51
N ASN A 182 10.44 0.52 -14.02
CA ASN A 182 11.13 -0.50 -13.22
C ASN A 182 12.60 -0.09 -13.06
N ILE A 183 13.05 0.04 -11.81
CA ILE A 183 14.42 0.46 -11.48
C ILE A 183 15.25 -0.67 -10.87
N LEU A 184 14.60 -1.69 -10.33
CA LEU A 184 15.28 -2.83 -9.72
C LEU A 184 14.38 -4.06 -9.82
N THR A 185 14.98 -5.21 -10.04
CA THR A 185 14.29 -6.50 -9.93
C THR A 185 15.16 -7.43 -9.10
N GLU A 186 14.59 -7.95 -8.02
CA GLU A 186 15.19 -8.95 -7.16
C GLU A 186 14.51 -10.30 -7.43
N THR A 187 15.29 -11.35 -7.59
CA THR A 187 14.79 -12.71 -7.84
C THR A 187 15.56 -13.72 -7.04
N ASP A 188 14.89 -14.76 -6.59
CA ASP A 188 15.51 -15.94 -6.01
C ASP A 188 14.76 -17.20 -6.46
N ALA A 189 15.43 -18.36 -6.46
CA ALA A 189 14.81 -19.63 -6.83
C ALA A 189 13.78 -20.12 -5.79
N ALA A 190 13.94 -19.71 -4.53
CA ALA A 190 13.08 -20.05 -3.41
C ALA A 190 12.08 -18.92 -3.11
N TRP A 191 12.53 -17.83 -2.49
CA TRP A 191 11.71 -16.67 -2.19
C TRP A 191 12.56 -15.39 -2.06
N VAL A 192 11.90 -14.23 -2.14
CA VAL A 192 12.50 -12.90 -1.92
C VAL A 192 11.77 -12.22 -0.77
N GLU A 193 12.51 -11.70 0.19
CA GLU A 193 11.96 -10.93 1.30
C GLU A 193 11.46 -9.53 0.86
N THR A 194 10.49 -9.02 1.60
CA THR A 194 10.08 -7.61 1.53
C THR A 194 11.20 -6.73 2.07
N ASN A 195 11.49 -5.62 1.41
CA ASN A 195 12.49 -4.67 1.89
C ASN A 195 11.83 -3.49 2.59
N ASP A 196 11.87 -3.50 3.92
CA ASP A 196 11.21 -2.51 4.77
C ASP A 196 12.08 -1.30 5.10
N GLN A 197 13.39 -1.44 4.95
CA GLN A 197 14.36 -0.44 5.38
C GLN A 197 15.01 0.25 4.17
N VAL A 198 14.19 0.94 3.39
CA VAL A 198 14.68 1.78 2.31
C VAL A 198 14.97 3.20 2.85
N THR A 199 16.21 3.63 2.76
CA THR A 199 16.63 4.99 3.13
C THR A 199 17.14 5.71 1.90
N TRP A 200 16.59 6.88 1.62
CA TRP A 200 17.05 7.74 0.53
C TRP A 200 18.29 8.55 0.94
N LEU A 201 19.25 8.59 0.05
CA LEU A 201 20.59 9.19 0.28
C LEU A 201 20.88 10.28 -0.75
N LYS A 202 21.76 11.22 -0.39
CA LYS A 202 22.30 12.25 -1.29
C LYS A 202 21.23 12.96 -2.13
N ASN A 203 20.26 13.60 -1.47
CA ASN A 203 19.16 14.29 -2.13
C ASN A 203 18.39 13.39 -3.09
N ASN A 204 18.09 12.15 -2.64
CA ASN A 204 17.32 11.14 -3.37
C ASN A 204 17.96 10.66 -4.69
N THR A 205 19.30 10.78 -4.83
CA THR A 205 20.02 10.20 -5.98
C THR A 205 20.32 8.72 -5.82
N TYR A 206 20.33 8.23 -4.57
CA TYR A 206 20.52 6.82 -4.22
C TYR A 206 19.54 6.40 -3.12
N PHE A 207 19.36 5.09 -2.98
CA PHE A 207 18.67 4.50 -1.84
C PHE A 207 19.39 3.25 -1.34
N THR A 208 19.14 2.89 -0.09
CA THR A 208 19.65 1.63 0.49
C THR A 208 18.73 0.47 0.12
N TRP A 209 19.33 -0.68 -0.17
CA TRP A 209 18.60 -1.90 -0.50
C TRP A 209 19.24 -3.10 0.17
N GLN A 210 18.47 -3.90 0.89
CA GLN A 210 18.95 -5.17 1.43
C GLN A 210 18.70 -6.27 0.40
N SER A 211 19.72 -7.09 0.12
CA SER A 211 19.64 -8.14 -0.87
C SER A 211 20.52 -9.33 -0.52
N GLU A 212 20.05 -10.51 -0.86
CA GLU A 212 20.78 -11.77 -0.71
C GLU A 212 21.41 -12.25 -2.03
N ARG A 213 21.43 -11.40 -3.06
CA ARG A 213 21.96 -11.70 -4.41
C ARG A 213 23.39 -12.23 -4.45
N SER A 214 24.18 -12.00 -3.41
CA SER A 214 25.54 -12.51 -3.26
C SER A 214 25.63 -13.76 -2.38
N GLY A 215 24.49 -14.38 -2.01
CA GLY A 215 24.39 -15.55 -1.14
C GLY A 215 24.17 -15.25 0.32
N TRP A 216 24.34 -14.01 0.77
CA TRP A 216 24.11 -13.51 2.12
C TRP A 216 23.41 -12.17 2.09
N ARG A 217 22.69 -11.84 3.15
CA ARG A 217 21.96 -10.56 3.26
C ARG A 217 22.93 -9.40 3.49
N HIS A 218 23.14 -8.61 2.45
CA HIS A 218 24.00 -7.43 2.48
C HIS A 218 23.19 -6.16 2.20
N LEU A 219 23.76 -5.02 2.63
CA LEU A 219 23.24 -3.71 2.32
C LEU A 219 23.92 -3.17 1.05
N TYR A 220 23.10 -2.80 0.08
CA TYR A 220 23.51 -2.20 -1.18
C TYR A 220 23.10 -0.74 -1.24
N ARG A 221 23.88 0.04 -1.96
CA ARG A 221 23.51 1.38 -2.42
C ARG A 221 23.09 1.29 -3.87
N VAL A 222 21.86 1.71 -4.17
CA VAL A 222 21.29 1.65 -5.52
C VAL A 222 20.99 3.06 -6.00
N SER A 223 21.39 3.40 -7.24
CA SER A 223 21.00 4.69 -7.83
C SER A 223 19.51 4.74 -8.10
N ARG A 224 18.92 5.96 -8.08
CA ARG A 224 17.49 6.16 -8.29
C ARG A 224 16.98 5.60 -9.62
N ASP A 225 17.82 5.53 -10.64
CA ASP A 225 17.50 4.95 -11.95
C ASP A 225 17.82 3.45 -12.05
N GLY A 226 18.35 2.85 -10.97
CA GLY A 226 18.68 1.44 -10.87
C GLY A 226 19.94 0.98 -11.62
N LYS A 227 20.69 1.90 -12.25
CA LYS A 227 21.83 1.53 -13.09
C LYS A 227 23.11 1.28 -12.33
N ASP A 228 23.27 1.87 -11.16
CA ASP A 228 24.44 1.73 -10.29
C ASP A 228 24.03 1.02 -9.00
N VAL A 229 24.60 -0.17 -8.77
CA VAL A 229 24.37 -1.00 -7.57
C VAL A 229 25.73 -1.34 -6.97
N GLN A 230 25.99 -0.87 -5.76
CA GLN A 230 27.26 -1.04 -5.05
C GLN A 230 27.08 -1.64 -3.68
#